data_5212549934c00040c5940b1583a4407b
#
_entry.id   5212549934c00040c5940b1583a4407b
#
_cell.length_a   1.000
_cell.length_b   1.000
_cell.length_c   1.000
_cell.angle_alpha   90.00
_cell.angle_beta   90.00
_cell.angle_gamma   90.00
#
_symmetry.space_group_name_H-M   'P 1'
#
loop_
_entity.id
_entity.type
_entity.pdbx_description
1 polymer ?
#
loop_
_entity_poly.entity_id
_entity_poly.type
_entity_poly.pdbx_seq_one_letter_code
_entity_poly.pdbx_strand_id
1 'polypeptide(L)'
;MTILDNAKAHFRDKMGGTLRSVSVPEWTNGEAEPVRIYFKPSMTLRDQGEIIELSQNGKTAEGLAMTLINRALDEDGKRLFVKANMTELMRLVDPDVIAAVCTAMSVDDDMTDEDLEKN
;
A
#
# COMPACT_ATOMS: atom_id res chain seq x y z
N MET A 1 -10.12 26.16 16.87
CA MET A 1 -9.92 25.00 16.00
C MET A 1 -10.87 23.88 16.38
N THR A 2 -11.45 23.23 15.42
CA THR A 2 -12.36 22.12 15.67
C THR A 2 -11.58 20.79 15.68
N ILE A 3 -12.26 19.76 16.21
CA ILE A 3 -11.68 18.40 16.17
C ILE A 3 -11.45 17.96 14.72
N LEU A 4 -12.36 18.35 13.81
CA LEU A 4 -12.19 18.03 12.40
C LEU A 4 -10.91 18.65 11.84
N ASP A 5 -10.62 19.91 12.18
CA ASP A 5 -9.40 20.57 11.74
C ASP A 5 -8.15 19.84 12.27
N ASN A 6 -8.20 19.40 13.51
CA ASN A 6 -7.11 18.65 14.12
C ASN A 6 -6.91 17.29 13.44
N ALA A 7 -8.01 16.63 13.10
CA ALA A 7 -7.95 15.33 12.40
C ALA A 7 -7.34 15.49 11.01
N LYS A 8 -7.70 16.54 10.28
CA LYS A 8 -7.13 16.83 8.97
C LYS A 8 -5.63 17.10 9.06
N ALA A 9 -5.23 17.89 10.05
CA ALA A 9 -3.81 18.23 10.24
C ALA A 9 -3.00 16.98 10.57
N HIS A 10 -3.53 16.13 11.44
CA HIS A 10 -2.86 14.88 11.80
C HIS A 10 -2.63 14.00 10.56
N PHE A 11 -3.67 13.84 9.74
CA PHE A 11 -3.56 13.01 8.53
C PHE A 11 -2.59 13.61 7.53
N ARG A 12 -2.66 14.93 7.31
CA ARG A 12 -1.75 15.62 6.39
C ARG A 12 -0.30 15.43 6.82
N ASP A 13 -0.02 15.58 8.10
CA ASP A 13 1.33 15.44 8.62
C ASP A 13 1.84 14.00 8.49
N LYS A 14 0.96 13.04 8.76
CA LYS A 14 1.29 11.63 8.62
C LYS A 14 1.60 11.27 7.16
N MET A 15 0.80 11.76 6.22
CA MET A 15 0.94 11.45 4.80
C MET A 15 2.08 12.22 4.13
N GLY A 16 2.49 13.35 4.72
CA GLY A 16 3.54 14.18 4.16
C GLY A 16 4.95 13.78 4.59
N GLY A 17 5.08 12.76 5.42
CA GLY A 17 6.40 12.31 5.89
C GLY A 17 7.14 11.50 4.84
N THR A 18 8.27 10.94 5.27
CA THR A 18 9.11 10.11 4.42
C THR A 18 8.35 8.86 3.95
N LEU A 19 8.49 8.53 2.66
CA LEU A 19 7.91 7.33 2.11
C LEU A 19 8.56 6.10 2.75
N ARG A 20 7.76 5.08 2.99
CA ARG A 20 8.24 3.77 3.40
C ARG A 20 8.47 2.93 2.15
N SER A 21 9.19 1.84 2.27
CA SER A 21 9.45 0.99 1.12
C SER A 21 9.52 -0.48 1.50
N VAL A 22 9.24 -1.32 0.52
CA VAL A 22 9.39 -2.77 0.63
C VAL A 22 10.16 -3.25 -0.59
N SER A 23 11.13 -4.16 -0.37
CA SER A 23 11.91 -4.75 -1.44
C SER A 23 11.13 -5.90 -2.08
N VAL A 24 11.13 -5.94 -3.41
CA VAL A 24 10.43 -7.00 -4.16
C VAL A 24 11.42 -7.63 -5.15
N PRO A 25 12.29 -8.53 -4.66
CA PRO A 25 13.29 -9.17 -5.54
C PRO A 25 12.68 -9.90 -6.72
N GLU A 26 11.51 -10.47 -6.54
CA GLU A 26 10.81 -11.22 -7.58
C GLU A 26 10.45 -10.37 -8.80
N TRP A 27 10.32 -9.06 -8.62
CA TRP A 27 10.01 -8.14 -9.71
C TRP A 27 11.23 -7.41 -10.24
N THR A 28 12.41 -7.88 -9.86
CA THR A 28 13.67 -7.31 -10.31
C THR A 28 14.08 -8.04 -11.58
N ASN A 29 14.07 -7.34 -12.70
CA ASN A 29 14.35 -7.95 -14.00
C ASN A 29 15.74 -7.56 -14.48
N GLY A 30 16.76 -8.23 -13.94
CA GLY A 30 18.14 -8.00 -14.33
C GLY A 30 18.77 -6.73 -13.78
N GLU A 31 18.08 -6.05 -12.89
CA GLU A 31 18.60 -4.86 -12.22
C GLU A 31 19.67 -5.22 -11.20
N ALA A 32 20.62 -4.33 -10.98
CA ALA A 32 21.69 -4.55 -10.01
C ALA A 32 21.17 -4.58 -8.58
N GLU A 33 20.12 -3.80 -8.29
CA GLU A 33 19.50 -3.73 -6.98
C GLU A 33 18.07 -4.18 -7.05
N PRO A 34 17.52 -4.77 -5.94
CA PRO A 34 16.13 -5.19 -5.93
C PRO A 34 15.19 -4.02 -6.16
N VAL A 35 14.12 -4.28 -6.89
CA VAL A 35 13.04 -3.31 -7.07
C VAL A 35 12.44 -3.01 -5.71
N ARG A 36 12.15 -1.73 -5.46
CA ARG A 36 11.48 -1.29 -4.25
C ARG A 36 10.15 -0.64 -4.61
N ILE A 37 9.14 -0.99 -3.84
CA ILE A 37 7.85 -0.33 -3.93
C ILE A 37 7.75 0.60 -2.74
N TYR A 38 7.47 1.86 -3.00
CA TYR A 38 7.31 2.87 -1.96
C TYR A 38 5.84 3.07 -1.67
N PHE A 39 5.53 3.53 -0.46
CA PHE A 39 4.15 3.76 -0.07
C PHE A 39 4.10 4.77 1.07
N LYS A 40 2.96 5.43 1.19
CA LYS A 40 2.70 6.33 2.31
C LYS A 40 2.23 5.53 3.52
N PRO A 41 2.41 6.05 4.74
CA PRO A 41 2.06 5.30 5.95
C PRO A 41 0.57 5.03 6.14
N SER A 42 -0.29 5.69 5.36
CA SER A 42 -1.72 5.49 5.46
C SER A 42 -2.37 5.72 4.09
N MET A 43 -3.69 5.71 4.06
CA MET A 43 -4.48 5.98 2.87
C MET A 43 -5.74 6.72 3.29
N THR A 44 -6.48 7.28 2.33
CA THR A 44 -7.75 7.94 2.64
C THR A 44 -8.80 6.90 3.05
N LEU A 45 -9.77 7.35 3.83
CA LEU A 45 -10.89 6.49 4.21
C LEU A 45 -11.65 6.00 2.97
N ARG A 46 -11.75 6.84 1.95
CA ARG A 46 -12.38 6.45 0.67
C ARG A 46 -11.66 5.26 0.04
N ASP A 47 -10.33 5.33 -0.06
CA ASP A 47 -9.53 4.26 -0.66
C ASP A 47 -9.64 2.98 0.17
N GLN A 48 -9.58 3.11 1.50
CA GLN A 48 -9.71 1.97 2.39
C GLN A 48 -11.08 1.33 2.27
N GLY A 49 -12.13 2.15 2.20
CA GLY A 49 -13.49 1.66 2.03
C GLY A 49 -13.69 0.87 0.74
N GLU A 50 -13.08 1.32 -0.34
CA GLU A 50 -13.13 0.62 -1.63
C GLU A 50 -12.54 -0.78 -1.53
N ILE A 51 -11.39 -0.89 -0.85
CA ILE A 51 -10.72 -2.19 -0.65
C ILE A 51 -11.58 -3.10 0.23
N ILE A 52 -12.12 -2.57 1.31
CA ILE A 52 -12.96 -3.34 2.24
C ILE A 52 -14.23 -3.84 1.54
N GLU A 53 -14.87 -2.98 0.76
CA GLU A 53 -16.09 -3.35 0.03
C GLU A 53 -15.83 -4.51 -0.92
N LEU A 54 -14.73 -4.47 -1.66
CA LEU A 54 -14.36 -5.57 -2.55
C LEU A 54 -14.17 -6.87 -1.76
N SER A 55 -13.46 -6.80 -0.64
CA SER A 55 -13.21 -7.97 0.19
C SER A 55 -14.48 -8.55 0.77
N GLN A 56 -15.41 -7.71 1.23
CA GLN A 56 -16.67 -8.15 1.83
C GLN A 56 -17.61 -8.77 0.80
N ASN A 57 -17.49 -8.37 -0.45
CA ASN A 57 -18.31 -8.91 -1.54
C ASN A 57 -17.69 -10.16 -2.19
N GLY A 58 -16.70 -10.77 -1.53
CA GLY A 58 -16.06 -11.97 -2.04
C GLY A 58 -15.05 -11.72 -3.15
N LYS A 59 -14.68 -10.46 -3.35
CA LYS A 59 -13.71 -10.07 -4.39
C LYS A 59 -12.35 -9.77 -3.76
N THR A 60 -11.85 -10.73 -2.98
CA THR A 60 -10.59 -10.56 -2.24
C THR A 60 -9.40 -10.29 -3.17
N ALA A 61 -9.34 -11.00 -4.30
CA ALA A 61 -8.26 -10.79 -5.27
C ALA A 61 -8.27 -9.37 -5.82
N GLU A 62 -9.46 -8.86 -6.15
CA GLU A 62 -9.60 -7.48 -6.63
C GLU A 62 -9.23 -6.49 -5.55
N GLY A 63 -9.55 -6.79 -4.29
CA GLY A 63 -9.16 -5.96 -3.16
C GLY A 63 -7.66 -5.84 -3.00
N LEU A 64 -6.93 -6.95 -3.18
CA LEU A 64 -5.47 -6.93 -3.12
C LEU A 64 -4.89 -6.11 -4.29
N ALA A 65 -5.41 -6.32 -5.50
CA ALA A 65 -4.96 -5.54 -6.65
C ALA A 65 -5.24 -4.04 -6.45
N MET A 66 -6.41 -3.71 -5.89
CA MET A 66 -6.76 -2.32 -5.63
C MET A 66 -5.84 -1.69 -4.59
N THR A 67 -5.37 -2.48 -3.62
CA THR A 67 -4.39 -2.00 -2.63
C THR A 67 -3.11 -1.55 -3.32
N LEU A 68 -2.61 -2.35 -4.27
CA LEU A 68 -1.44 -1.96 -5.05
C LEU A 68 -1.71 -0.71 -5.87
N ILE A 69 -2.86 -0.66 -6.54
CA ILE A 69 -3.22 0.49 -7.38
C ILE A 69 -3.25 1.78 -6.55
N ASN A 70 -3.82 1.71 -5.36
CA ASN A 70 -3.99 2.90 -4.53
C ASN A 70 -2.73 3.29 -3.75
N ARG A 71 -1.86 2.33 -3.43
CA ARG A 71 -0.76 2.58 -2.50
C ARG A 71 0.64 2.46 -3.07
N ALA A 72 0.86 1.64 -4.11
CA ALA A 72 2.21 1.41 -4.63
C ALA A 72 2.71 2.63 -5.40
N LEU A 73 3.88 3.12 -5.01
CA LEU A 73 4.49 4.33 -5.56
C LEU A 73 5.93 4.04 -5.97
N ASP A 74 6.47 4.88 -6.86
CA ASP A 74 7.90 4.87 -7.13
C ASP A 74 8.61 5.77 -6.09
N GLU A 75 9.93 5.89 -6.19
CA GLU A 75 10.71 6.67 -5.24
C GLU A 75 10.37 8.17 -5.26
N ASP A 76 9.78 8.65 -6.34
CA ASP A 76 9.35 10.05 -6.48
C ASP A 76 7.92 10.26 -5.98
N GLY A 77 7.27 9.21 -5.49
CA GLY A 77 5.91 9.30 -4.99
C GLY A 77 4.83 9.20 -6.06
N LYS A 78 5.18 8.77 -7.26
CA LYS A 78 4.21 8.60 -8.36
C LYS A 78 3.65 7.18 -8.34
N ARG A 79 2.39 7.05 -8.75
CA ARG A 79 1.73 5.74 -8.79
C ARG A 79 2.40 4.81 -9.79
N LEU A 80 2.67 3.59 -9.35
CA LEU A 80 3.21 2.53 -10.21
C LEU A 80 2.13 1.85 -11.02
N PHE A 81 0.93 1.73 -10.46
CA PHE A 81 -0.18 1.04 -11.10
C PHE A 81 -1.42 1.94 -11.15
N VAL A 82 -2.23 1.74 -12.18
CA VAL A 82 -3.50 2.45 -12.34
C VAL A 82 -4.63 1.45 -12.47
N LYS A 83 -5.89 1.90 -12.37
CA LYS A 83 -7.05 1.01 -12.42
C LYS A 83 -7.10 0.20 -13.73
N ALA A 84 -6.57 0.75 -14.80
CA ALA A 84 -6.50 0.03 -16.07
C ALA A 84 -5.61 -1.22 -15.99
N ASN A 85 -4.72 -1.31 -15.00
CA ASN A 85 -3.86 -2.47 -14.80
C ASN A 85 -4.54 -3.60 -14.01
N MET A 86 -5.77 -3.41 -13.53
CA MET A 86 -6.45 -4.39 -12.69
C MET A 86 -6.43 -5.80 -13.27
N THR A 87 -6.83 -5.94 -14.54
CA THR A 87 -6.90 -7.22 -15.19
C THR A 87 -5.53 -7.89 -15.28
N GLU A 88 -4.49 -7.12 -15.61
CA GLU A 88 -3.14 -7.65 -15.71
C GLU A 88 -2.62 -8.09 -14.35
N LEU A 89 -2.87 -7.30 -13.32
CA LEU A 89 -2.46 -7.65 -11.96
C LEU A 89 -3.13 -8.94 -11.50
N MET A 90 -4.38 -9.14 -11.86
CA MET A 90 -5.14 -10.31 -11.44
C MET A 90 -4.79 -11.58 -12.22
N ARG A 91 -4.29 -11.44 -13.43
CA ARG A 91 -4.09 -12.58 -14.32
C ARG A 91 -2.64 -12.92 -14.63
N LEU A 92 -1.76 -11.92 -14.60
CA LEU A 92 -0.40 -12.08 -15.11
C LEU A 92 0.69 -11.88 -14.06
N VAL A 93 0.30 -11.62 -12.81
CA VAL A 93 1.25 -11.34 -11.73
C VAL A 93 1.05 -12.38 -10.64
N ASP A 94 2.17 -12.83 -10.06
CA ASP A 94 2.14 -13.85 -9.01
C ASP A 94 1.34 -13.36 -7.80
N PRO A 95 0.25 -14.05 -7.44
CA PRO A 95 -0.59 -13.64 -6.31
C PRO A 95 0.15 -13.67 -4.97
N ASP A 96 1.12 -14.56 -4.80
CA ASP A 96 1.87 -14.65 -3.55
C ASP A 96 2.73 -13.41 -3.34
N VAL A 97 3.29 -12.87 -4.41
CA VAL A 97 4.09 -11.64 -4.34
C VAL A 97 3.18 -10.45 -4.03
N ILE A 98 2.03 -10.37 -4.70
CA ILE A 98 1.06 -9.31 -4.43
C ILE A 98 0.63 -9.34 -2.96
N ALA A 99 0.29 -10.52 -2.45
CA ALA A 99 -0.14 -10.68 -1.05
C ALA A 99 0.97 -10.26 -0.08
N ALA A 100 2.21 -10.64 -0.37
CA ALA A 100 3.35 -10.29 0.47
C ALA A 100 3.57 -8.78 0.51
N VAL A 101 3.49 -8.12 -0.63
CA VAL A 101 3.65 -6.66 -0.72
C VAL A 101 2.53 -5.95 0.06
N CYS A 102 1.29 -6.39 -0.13
CA CYS A 102 0.14 -5.81 0.57
C CYS A 102 0.27 -5.97 2.08
N THR A 103 0.71 -7.14 2.53
CA THR A 103 0.93 -7.41 3.95
C THR A 103 2.01 -6.50 4.52
N ALA A 104 3.12 -6.36 3.79
CA ALA A 104 4.21 -5.50 4.24
C ALA A 104 3.76 -4.05 4.40
N MET A 105 2.96 -3.55 3.48
CA MET A 105 2.41 -2.19 3.56
C MET A 105 1.47 -2.03 4.75
N SER A 106 0.68 -3.04 5.05
CA SER A 106 -0.28 -2.99 6.16
C SER A 106 0.41 -3.10 7.52
N VAL A 107 1.38 -3.98 7.65
CA VAL A 107 2.10 -4.18 8.91
C VAL A 107 2.84 -2.92 9.31
N ASP A 108 3.48 -2.25 8.36
CA ASP A 108 4.20 -1.00 8.65
C ASP A 108 3.27 0.11 9.13
N ASP A 109 2.01 0.11 8.70
CA ASP A 109 1.04 1.10 9.16
C ASP A 109 0.58 0.85 10.57
N ASP A 110 0.49 -0.42 10.98
CA ASP A 110 -0.12 -0.82 12.25
C ASP A 110 0.90 -1.02 13.37
N MET A 111 2.15 -1.26 13.03
CA MET A 111 3.18 -1.58 14.02
C MET A 111 3.96 -0.34 14.42
N THR A 112 4.16 -0.17 15.72
CA THR A 112 5.04 0.85 16.26
C THR A 112 6.25 0.15 16.89
N ASP A 113 7.30 0.91 17.15
CA ASP A 113 8.47 0.37 17.85
C ASP A 113 8.08 -0.21 19.21
N GLU A 114 7.14 0.44 19.87
CA GLU A 114 6.64 -0.02 21.16
C GLU A 114 5.95 -1.37 21.05
N ASP A 115 5.13 -1.55 20.01
CA ASP A 115 4.44 -2.81 19.77
C ASP A 115 5.44 -3.93 19.49
N LEU A 116 6.50 -3.62 18.75
CA LEU A 116 7.54 -4.61 18.46
C LEU A 116 8.30 -5.03 19.71
N GLU A 117 8.56 -4.08 20.61
CA GLU A 117 9.27 -4.36 21.85
C GLU A 117 8.49 -5.25 22.81
N LYS A 118 7.18 -5.16 22.78
CA LYS A 118 6.32 -5.96 23.65
C LYS A 118 6.23 -7.42 23.24
N ASN A 119 6.58 -7.69 22.03
CA ASN A 119 6.53 -9.04 21.48
C ASN A 119 7.89 -9.69 21.48
#